data_2b535cc4f967f4fdfbd7b04648355c9c
#
_entry.id   2b535cc4f967f4fdfbd7b04648355c9c
#
_cell.length_a   1.000
_cell.length_b   1.000
_cell.length_c   1.000
_cell.angle_alpha   90.00
_cell.angle_beta   90.00
_cell.angle_gamma   90.00
#
_symmetry.space_group_name_H-M   'P 1'
#
loop_
_entity.id
_entity.type
_entity.pdbx_description
1 polymer ?
#
loop_
_entity_poly.entity_id
_entity_poly.type
_entity_poly.pdbx_seq_one_letter_code
_entity_poly.pdbx_strand_id
1 'polypeptide(L)'
;MHTKPVKIYKSTISTVIYVLFFSAGIAFCIWVAISNFNNDAPSWIMVLALGGMAVACVNQMIYYIRCRHERIVITEQLLIISQCVKQTKNGDWAPVKNVKLQWRDINHIKAQWERPTSKSIRKNVLVSAGKKDVYMIDPDIFDVFFLEKKLKKYHQQYGSANRK
;
A
#
# COMPACT_ATOMS: atom_id res chain seq x y z
N MET A 1 17.34 -9.06 26.02
CA MET A 1 17.79 -8.45 24.74
C MET A 1 16.57 -7.85 24.08
N HIS A 2 16.47 -6.51 24.02
CA HIS A 2 15.38 -5.87 23.28
C HIS A 2 15.75 -5.90 21.79
N THR A 3 15.05 -6.71 21.02
CA THR A 3 15.23 -6.70 19.56
C THR A 3 14.68 -5.38 18.99
N LYS A 4 15.43 -4.78 18.08
CA LYS A 4 14.99 -3.54 17.41
C LYS A 4 13.65 -3.78 16.68
N PRO A 5 12.70 -2.85 16.73
CA PRO A 5 11.44 -2.99 16.02
C PRO A 5 11.68 -3.12 14.50
N VAL A 6 11.03 -4.11 13.91
CA VAL A 6 11.10 -4.31 12.45
C VAL A 6 10.02 -3.46 11.80
N LYS A 7 10.44 -2.53 10.96
CA LYS A 7 9.56 -1.64 10.21
C LYS A 7 9.38 -2.17 8.78
N ILE A 8 8.14 -2.29 8.34
CA ILE A 8 7.80 -2.64 6.97
C ILE A 8 7.20 -1.40 6.31
N TYR A 9 7.90 -0.92 5.31
CA TYR A 9 7.47 0.20 4.49
C TYR A 9 6.72 -0.30 3.25
N LYS A 10 6.05 0.62 2.56
CA LYS A 10 5.60 0.39 1.19
C LYS A 10 6.81 -0.05 0.35
N SER A 11 6.60 -1.00 -0.56
CA SER A 11 7.69 -1.52 -1.40
C SER A 11 8.45 -0.39 -2.10
N THR A 12 9.76 -0.36 -1.86
CA THR A 12 10.65 0.58 -2.54
C THR A 12 10.66 0.33 -4.05
N ILE A 13 10.61 -0.95 -4.44
CA ILE A 13 10.61 -1.38 -5.85
C ILE A 13 9.37 -0.84 -6.56
N SER A 14 8.19 -1.03 -5.97
CA SER A 14 6.92 -0.51 -6.50
C SER A 14 6.98 1.01 -6.67
N THR A 15 7.48 1.73 -5.66
CA THR A 15 7.64 3.20 -5.74
C THR A 15 8.59 3.61 -6.85
N VAL A 16 9.72 2.93 -7.01
CA VAL A 16 10.69 3.21 -8.08
C VAL A 16 10.07 2.97 -9.47
N ILE A 17 9.36 1.85 -9.65
CA ILE A 17 8.68 1.53 -10.91
C ILE A 17 7.66 2.63 -11.27
N TYR A 18 6.84 3.07 -10.31
CA TYR A 18 5.87 4.13 -10.57
C TYR A 18 6.54 5.47 -10.89
N VAL A 19 7.60 5.84 -10.16
CA VAL A 19 8.35 7.07 -10.45
C VAL A 19 8.95 7.03 -11.85
N LEU A 20 9.56 5.92 -12.25
CA LEU A 20 10.11 5.75 -13.60
C LEU A 20 9.01 5.82 -14.67
N PHE A 21 7.87 5.17 -14.45
CA PHE A 21 6.74 5.20 -15.38
C PHE A 21 6.20 6.62 -15.58
N PHE A 22 5.97 7.36 -14.50
CA PHE A 22 5.47 8.73 -14.60
C PHE A 22 6.52 9.69 -15.18
N SER A 23 7.81 9.49 -14.88
CA SER A 23 8.90 10.27 -15.51
C SER A 23 8.97 10.05 -17.00
N ALA A 24 8.82 8.81 -17.47
CA ALA A 24 8.75 8.50 -18.90
C ALA A 24 7.51 9.15 -19.55
N GLY A 25 6.36 9.16 -18.87
CA GLY A 25 5.15 9.86 -19.31
C GLY A 25 5.37 11.37 -19.49
N ILE A 26 6.05 12.01 -18.54
CA ILE A 26 6.38 13.44 -18.63
C ILE A 26 7.31 13.70 -19.82
N ALA A 27 8.37 12.90 -19.98
CA ALA A 27 9.31 13.03 -21.08
C ALA A 27 8.60 12.88 -22.44
N PHE A 28 7.69 11.92 -22.55
CA PHE A 28 6.85 11.72 -23.74
C PHE A 28 5.97 12.94 -24.03
N CYS A 29 5.29 13.50 -23.01
CA CYS A 29 4.48 14.71 -23.19
C CYS A 29 5.32 15.90 -23.71
N ILE A 30 6.53 16.10 -23.15
CA ILE A 30 7.45 17.14 -23.57
C ILE A 30 7.90 16.92 -25.02
N TRP A 31 8.29 15.69 -25.36
CA TRP A 31 8.71 15.36 -26.72
C TRP A 31 7.61 15.62 -27.76
N VAL A 32 6.38 15.18 -27.49
CA VAL A 32 5.24 15.41 -28.39
C VAL A 32 4.91 16.90 -28.48
N ALA A 33 4.99 17.66 -27.36
CA ALA A 33 4.78 19.10 -27.38
C ALA A 33 5.81 19.82 -28.28
N ILE A 34 7.09 19.49 -28.15
CA ILE A 34 8.16 20.05 -29.01
C ILE A 34 7.91 19.72 -30.49
N SER A 35 7.56 18.45 -30.77
CA SER A 35 7.25 18.02 -32.13
C SER A 35 6.05 18.77 -32.71
N ASN A 36 5.03 19.05 -31.89
CA ASN A 36 3.86 19.83 -32.35
C ASN A 36 4.20 21.29 -32.63
N PHE A 37 5.13 21.92 -31.87
CA PHE A 37 5.58 23.30 -32.14
C PHE A 37 6.45 23.42 -33.39
N ASN A 38 7.11 22.34 -33.81
CA ASN A 38 7.89 22.32 -35.04
C ASN A 38 7.05 22.14 -36.32
N ASN A 39 5.73 21.99 -36.19
CA ASN A 39 4.82 21.94 -37.34
C ASN A 39 4.40 23.36 -37.76
N ASP A 40 4.08 23.53 -39.04
CA ASP A 40 3.65 24.82 -39.60
C ASP A 40 2.37 25.40 -38.98
N ALA A 41 1.52 24.53 -38.39
CA ALA A 41 0.29 24.91 -37.71
C ALA A 41 0.17 24.17 -36.36
N PRO A 42 0.80 24.68 -35.29
CA PRO A 42 0.77 24.04 -33.99
C PRO A 42 -0.65 24.03 -33.38
N SER A 43 -1.07 22.88 -32.86
CA SER A 43 -2.35 22.72 -32.20
C SER A 43 -2.26 23.10 -30.70
N TRP A 44 -2.78 24.24 -30.32
CA TRP A 44 -2.81 24.72 -28.94
C TRP A 44 -3.64 23.83 -28.02
N ILE A 45 -4.70 23.21 -28.55
CA ILE A 45 -5.51 22.25 -27.80
C ILE A 45 -4.64 21.05 -27.38
N MET A 46 -3.79 20.56 -28.27
CA MET A 46 -2.88 19.47 -28.00
C MET A 46 -1.84 19.85 -26.95
N VAL A 47 -1.29 21.07 -27.01
CA VAL A 47 -0.33 21.58 -26.01
C VAL A 47 -0.98 21.65 -24.61
N LEU A 48 -2.21 22.17 -24.53
CA LEU A 48 -2.96 22.24 -23.26
C LEU A 48 -3.27 20.83 -22.69
N ALA A 49 -3.68 19.89 -23.54
CA ALA A 49 -3.94 18.51 -23.13
C ALA A 49 -2.68 17.82 -22.61
N LEU A 50 -1.54 17.97 -23.29
CA LEU A 50 -0.24 17.43 -22.88
C LEU A 50 0.25 18.07 -21.58
N GLY A 51 0.07 19.39 -21.42
CA GLY A 51 0.36 20.10 -20.18
C GLY A 51 -0.45 19.55 -19.00
N GLY A 52 -1.75 19.33 -19.18
CA GLY A 52 -2.62 18.73 -18.17
C GLY A 52 -2.19 17.31 -17.79
N MET A 53 -1.80 16.47 -18.77
CA MET A 53 -1.27 15.13 -18.51
C MET A 53 0.06 15.18 -17.76
N ALA A 54 0.97 16.07 -18.12
CA ALA A 54 2.25 16.22 -17.43
C ALA A 54 2.03 16.62 -15.95
N VAL A 55 1.14 17.56 -15.67
CA VAL A 55 0.77 17.97 -14.30
C VAL A 55 0.17 16.79 -13.52
N ALA A 56 -0.72 16.00 -14.14
CA ALA A 56 -1.28 14.81 -13.52
C ALA A 56 -0.19 13.78 -13.16
N CYS A 57 0.77 13.53 -14.06
CA CYS A 57 1.90 12.64 -13.82
C CYS A 57 2.77 13.14 -12.65
N VAL A 58 3.08 14.43 -12.58
CA VAL A 58 3.83 15.04 -11.48
C VAL A 58 3.09 14.86 -10.16
N ASN A 59 1.80 15.16 -10.11
CA ASN A 59 0.98 15.00 -8.90
C ASN A 59 0.96 13.54 -8.43
N GLN A 60 0.82 12.57 -9.33
CA GLN A 60 0.86 11.16 -8.99
C GLN A 60 2.25 10.74 -8.48
N MET A 61 3.31 11.22 -9.09
CA MET A 61 4.69 10.96 -8.66
C MET A 61 4.91 11.48 -7.23
N ILE A 62 4.51 12.73 -6.94
CA ILE A 62 4.59 13.33 -5.60
C ILE A 62 3.77 12.52 -4.60
N TYR A 63 2.57 12.08 -4.97
CA TYR A 63 1.73 11.22 -4.14
C TYR A 63 2.45 9.92 -3.78
N TYR A 64 3.03 9.20 -4.75
CA TYR A 64 3.75 7.95 -4.49
C TYR A 64 5.00 8.14 -3.64
N ILE A 65 5.74 9.25 -3.81
CA ILE A 65 6.91 9.57 -2.98
C ILE A 65 6.48 9.90 -1.55
N ARG A 66 5.42 10.70 -1.36
CA ARG A 66 4.91 11.09 -0.03
C ARG A 66 4.22 9.94 0.71
N CYS A 67 3.58 9.02 0.01
CA CYS A 67 2.91 7.87 0.62
C CYS A 67 3.85 6.78 1.11
N ARG A 68 5.16 7.02 1.18
CA ARG A 68 6.19 6.11 1.71
C ARG A 68 6.21 6.09 3.25
N HIS A 69 5.02 6.04 3.88
CA HIS A 69 4.94 5.94 5.33
C HIS A 69 5.11 4.51 5.82
N GLU A 70 5.62 4.37 7.05
CA GLU A 70 5.63 3.08 7.76
C GLU A 70 4.22 2.52 7.77
N ARG A 71 4.01 1.35 7.14
CA ARG A 71 2.69 0.71 7.12
C ARG A 71 2.52 -0.24 8.29
N ILE A 72 3.59 -0.91 8.68
CA ILE A 72 3.56 -1.95 9.69
C ILE A 72 4.83 -1.88 10.51
N VAL A 73 4.69 -1.88 11.82
CA VAL A 73 5.80 -1.99 12.78
C VAL A 73 5.60 -3.26 13.60
N ILE A 74 6.60 -4.10 13.59
CA ILE A 74 6.63 -5.37 14.31
C ILE A 74 7.57 -5.23 15.50
N THR A 75 7.04 -5.43 16.69
CA THR A 75 7.79 -5.55 17.94
C THR A 75 7.60 -6.96 18.52
N GLU A 76 8.34 -7.30 19.55
CA GLU A 76 8.17 -8.60 20.24
C GLU A 76 6.78 -8.81 20.84
N GLN A 77 6.10 -7.73 21.22
CA GLN A 77 4.79 -7.79 21.89
C GLN A 77 3.63 -7.43 20.97
N LEU A 78 3.86 -6.51 20.01
CA LEU A 78 2.80 -5.84 19.27
C LEU A 78 3.06 -5.86 17.75
N LEU A 79 1.98 -6.02 17.02
CA LEU A 79 1.85 -5.68 15.60
C LEU A 79 1.13 -4.33 15.51
N ILE A 80 1.78 -3.31 14.98
CA ILE A 80 1.20 -1.99 14.78
C ILE A 80 0.96 -1.80 13.28
N ILE A 81 -0.29 -1.48 12.92
CA ILE A 81 -0.70 -1.26 11.54
C ILE A 81 -1.14 0.18 11.41
N SER A 82 -0.41 0.99 10.63
CA SER A 82 -0.68 2.42 10.51
C SER A 82 -2.01 2.72 9.82
N GLN A 83 -2.35 1.93 8.78
CA GLN A 83 -3.61 2.07 8.05
C GLN A 83 -4.12 0.69 7.63
N CYS A 84 -5.36 0.40 7.96
CA CYS A 84 -6.08 -0.80 7.51
C CYS A 84 -7.59 -0.52 7.50
N VAL A 85 -8.37 -1.50 7.08
CA VAL A 85 -9.82 -1.48 7.24
C VAL A 85 -10.23 -2.60 8.21
N LYS A 86 -11.19 -2.30 9.07
CA LYS A 86 -11.75 -3.25 10.03
C LYS A 86 -13.15 -3.66 9.56
N GLN A 87 -13.45 -4.95 9.63
CA GLN A 87 -14.80 -5.42 9.39
C GLN A 87 -15.73 -5.00 10.52
N THR A 88 -16.82 -4.33 10.19
CA THR A 88 -17.85 -3.94 11.14
C THR A 88 -18.76 -5.13 11.48
N LYS A 89 -19.62 -4.98 12.49
CA LYS A 89 -20.59 -6.02 12.86
C LYS A 89 -21.58 -6.35 11.73
N ASN A 90 -21.83 -5.40 10.85
CA ASN A 90 -22.72 -5.56 9.68
C ASN A 90 -22.05 -6.19 8.47
N GLY A 91 -20.75 -6.52 8.56
CA GLY A 91 -19.98 -7.08 7.46
C GLY A 91 -19.27 -6.05 6.57
N ASP A 92 -19.56 -4.76 6.74
CA ASP A 92 -18.92 -3.68 5.99
C ASP A 92 -17.48 -3.44 6.44
N TRP A 93 -16.70 -2.78 5.57
CA TRP A 93 -15.32 -2.42 5.85
C TRP A 93 -15.19 -0.94 6.19
N ALA A 94 -14.71 -0.62 7.39
CA ALA A 94 -14.48 0.75 7.86
C ALA A 94 -12.98 1.04 7.99
N PRO A 95 -12.48 2.21 7.52
CA PRO A 95 -11.09 2.58 7.65
C PRO A 95 -10.72 2.83 9.11
N VAL A 96 -9.59 2.28 9.54
CA VAL A 96 -9.02 2.47 10.89
C VAL A 96 -7.54 2.79 10.79
N LYS A 97 -7.04 3.58 11.74
CA LYS A 97 -5.64 4.02 11.79
C LYS A 97 -4.98 3.59 13.10
N ASN A 98 -3.68 3.35 13.03
CA ASN A 98 -2.82 3.08 14.19
C ASN A 98 -3.33 1.92 15.07
N VAL A 99 -3.74 0.83 14.43
CA VAL A 99 -4.21 -0.36 15.12
C VAL A 99 -3.02 -1.05 15.77
N LYS A 100 -3.14 -1.36 17.08
CA LYS A 100 -2.14 -2.08 17.86
C LYS A 100 -2.73 -3.42 18.26
N LEU A 101 -2.14 -4.51 17.80
CA LEU A 101 -2.56 -5.88 18.08
C LEU A 101 -1.47 -6.60 18.86
N GLN A 102 -1.81 -7.23 19.99
CA GLN A 102 -0.89 -8.12 20.68
C GLN A 102 -0.79 -9.44 19.91
N TRP A 103 0.41 -10.01 19.78
CA TRP A 103 0.60 -11.26 19.06
C TRP A 103 -0.24 -12.41 19.59
N ARG A 104 -0.45 -12.45 20.92
CA ARG A 104 -1.28 -13.45 21.58
C ARG A 104 -2.75 -13.39 21.20
N ASP A 105 -3.24 -12.20 20.81
CA ASP A 105 -4.64 -11.98 20.45
C ASP A 105 -4.90 -12.25 18.97
N ILE A 106 -3.84 -12.42 18.15
CA ILE A 106 -3.95 -12.75 16.74
C ILE A 106 -4.22 -14.25 16.60
N ASN A 107 -5.36 -14.58 16.03
CA ASN A 107 -5.77 -15.97 15.81
C ASN A 107 -5.29 -16.48 14.45
N HIS A 108 -5.39 -15.64 13.42
CA HIS A 108 -5.14 -16.09 12.05
C HIS A 108 -4.63 -14.96 11.17
N ILE A 109 -3.69 -15.30 10.26
CA ILE A 109 -3.16 -14.42 9.23
C ILE A 109 -3.28 -15.15 7.89
N LYS A 110 -4.03 -14.57 6.96
CA LYS A 110 -4.32 -15.19 5.67
C LYS A 110 -4.36 -14.17 4.54
N ALA A 111 -3.74 -14.48 3.41
CA ALA A 111 -3.96 -13.73 2.20
C ALA A 111 -5.23 -14.23 1.50
N GLN A 112 -6.13 -13.32 1.17
CA GLN A 112 -7.42 -13.65 0.56
C GLN A 112 -7.82 -12.58 -0.46
N TRP A 113 -8.60 -12.98 -1.48
CA TRP A 113 -9.26 -12.07 -2.41
C TRP A 113 -10.50 -11.50 -1.74
N GLU A 114 -10.51 -10.19 -1.51
CA GLU A 114 -11.62 -9.48 -0.90
C GLU A 114 -11.93 -8.20 -1.67
N ARG A 115 -13.17 -7.75 -1.56
CA ARG A 115 -13.61 -6.44 -2.06
C ARG A 115 -13.67 -5.46 -0.91
N PRO A 116 -12.63 -4.65 -0.67
CA PRO A 116 -12.67 -3.62 0.38
C PRO A 116 -13.67 -2.50 0.05
N THR A 117 -13.95 -2.33 -1.23
CA THR A 117 -14.97 -1.40 -1.75
C THR A 117 -15.61 -2.03 -2.98
N SER A 118 -16.80 -1.57 -3.37
CA SER A 118 -17.56 -2.09 -4.52
C SER A 118 -16.83 -2.02 -5.87
N LYS A 119 -15.67 -1.36 -5.95
CA LYS A 119 -14.99 -1.04 -7.22
C LYS A 119 -13.84 -1.99 -7.61
N SER A 120 -13.24 -2.73 -6.68
CA SER A 120 -12.08 -3.58 -7.03
C SER A 120 -11.94 -4.80 -6.15
N ILE A 121 -11.73 -5.97 -6.78
CA ILE A 121 -11.29 -7.19 -6.09
C ILE A 121 -9.77 -7.12 -6.00
N ARG A 122 -9.22 -7.19 -4.78
CA ARG A 122 -7.78 -7.20 -4.55
C ARG A 122 -7.41 -8.36 -3.63
N LYS A 123 -6.18 -8.83 -3.76
CA LYS A 123 -5.62 -9.78 -2.81
C LYS A 123 -5.06 -9.01 -1.62
N ASN A 124 -5.64 -9.22 -0.45
CA ASN A 124 -5.31 -8.52 0.77
C ASN A 124 -4.83 -9.49 1.84
N VAL A 125 -4.12 -8.99 2.85
CA VAL A 125 -3.76 -9.79 4.02
C VAL A 125 -4.77 -9.51 5.12
N LEU A 126 -5.50 -10.54 5.53
CA LEU A 126 -6.42 -10.50 6.64
C LEU A 126 -5.72 -10.93 7.93
N VAL A 127 -5.91 -10.14 8.97
CA VAL A 127 -5.45 -10.42 10.33
C VAL A 127 -6.67 -10.52 11.22
N SER A 128 -6.96 -11.72 11.70
CA SER A 128 -8.05 -11.96 12.64
C SER A 128 -7.52 -11.89 14.06
N ALA A 129 -8.15 -11.07 14.91
CA ALA A 129 -7.76 -10.87 16.29
C ALA A 129 -8.95 -10.97 17.25
N GLY A 130 -8.75 -11.50 18.45
CA GLY A 130 -9.80 -11.69 19.43
C GLY A 130 -10.93 -12.60 18.93
N LYS A 131 -12.16 -12.39 19.42
CA LYS A 131 -13.30 -13.27 19.09
C LYS A 131 -13.90 -13.00 17.70
N LYS A 132 -13.89 -11.75 17.20
CA LYS A 132 -14.61 -11.37 15.96
C LYS A 132 -13.94 -10.26 15.15
N ASP A 133 -12.83 -9.71 15.59
CA ASP A 133 -12.18 -8.59 14.89
C ASP A 133 -11.37 -9.09 13.71
N VAL A 134 -11.67 -8.58 12.53
CA VAL A 134 -10.92 -8.86 11.30
C VAL A 134 -10.42 -7.54 10.73
N TYR A 135 -9.12 -7.47 10.52
CA TYR A 135 -8.43 -6.33 9.93
C TYR A 135 -7.89 -6.72 8.57
N MET A 136 -8.13 -5.91 7.58
CA MET A 136 -7.62 -6.11 6.23
C MET A 136 -6.53 -5.08 5.95
N ILE A 137 -5.35 -5.58 5.63
CA ILE A 137 -4.21 -4.80 5.18
C ILE A 137 -4.22 -4.86 3.66
N ASP A 138 -4.29 -3.70 3.00
CA ASP A 138 -4.18 -3.56 1.54
C ASP A 138 -2.70 -3.31 1.18
N PRO A 139 -1.89 -4.35 0.97
CA PRO A 139 -0.52 -4.21 0.52
C PRO A 139 -0.50 -3.92 -0.98
N ASP A 140 0.57 -3.30 -1.46
CA ASP A 140 0.82 -3.21 -2.89
C ASP A 140 0.91 -4.63 -3.50
N ILE A 141 0.46 -4.78 -4.74
CA ILE A 141 0.31 -6.08 -5.44
C ILE A 141 1.56 -6.97 -5.32
N PHE A 142 2.75 -6.37 -5.31
CA PHE A 142 4.03 -7.10 -5.25
C PHE A 142 4.39 -7.59 -3.84
N ASP A 143 3.78 -7.07 -2.78
CA ASP A 143 4.16 -7.32 -1.39
C ASP A 143 3.26 -8.33 -0.66
N VAL A 144 2.12 -8.72 -1.24
CA VAL A 144 1.12 -9.58 -0.58
C VAL A 144 1.72 -10.87 -0.02
N PHE A 145 2.47 -11.58 -0.85
CA PHE A 145 3.05 -12.86 -0.45
C PHE A 145 4.17 -12.70 0.59
N PHE A 146 5.01 -11.68 0.40
CA PHE A 146 6.07 -11.39 1.36
C PHE A 146 5.50 -10.96 2.70
N LEU A 147 4.46 -10.12 2.69
CA LEU A 147 3.82 -9.63 3.90
C LEU A 147 3.17 -10.77 4.68
N GLU A 148 2.37 -11.62 4.03
CA GLU A 148 1.74 -12.78 4.66
C GLU A 148 2.78 -13.70 5.29
N LYS A 149 3.80 -14.12 4.51
CA LYS A 149 4.87 -15.00 4.97
C LYS A 149 5.63 -14.39 6.15
N LYS A 150 5.93 -13.10 6.08
CA LYS A 150 6.67 -12.38 7.12
C LYS A 150 5.83 -12.26 8.40
N LEU A 151 4.56 -11.88 8.30
CA LEU A 151 3.66 -11.79 9.46
C LEU A 151 3.43 -13.16 10.11
N LYS A 152 3.24 -14.22 9.33
CA LYS A 152 3.13 -15.60 9.85
C LYS A 152 4.38 -16.03 10.60
N LYS A 153 5.58 -15.74 10.09
CA LYS A 153 6.84 -16.03 10.77
C LYS A 153 6.89 -15.36 12.13
N TYR A 154 6.58 -14.09 12.23
CA TYR A 154 6.59 -13.36 13.50
C TYR A 154 5.47 -13.79 14.44
N HIS A 155 4.29 -14.11 13.92
CA HIS A 155 3.23 -14.69 14.71
C HIS A 155 3.61 -16.05 15.34
N GLN A 156 4.29 -16.91 14.58
CA GLN A 156 4.83 -18.16 15.13
C GLN A 156 5.91 -17.90 16.19
N GLN A 157 6.77 -16.92 15.98
CA GLN A 157 7.86 -16.60 16.89
C GLN A 157 7.38 -15.95 18.19
N TYR A 158 6.45 -15.02 18.12
CA TYR A 158 6.03 -14.21 19.27
C TYR A 158 4.66 -14.60 19.84
N GLY A 159 3.78 -15.19 19.04
CA GLY A 159 2.45 -15.64 19.48
C GLY A 159 2.51 -16.90 20.35
N SER A 160 3.43 -17.81 20.10
CA SER A 160 3.65 -19.01 20.89
C SER A 160 4.41 -18.75 22.18
N ALA A 161 5.34 -17.80 22.19
CA ALA A 161 6.14 -17.46 23.36
C ALA A 161 5.32 -16.84 24.50
N ASN A 162 4.18 -16.21 24.20
CA ASN A 162 3.31 -15.53 25.17
C ASN A 162 2.09 -16.35 25.61
N ARG A 163 2.01 -17.64 25.26
CA ARG A 163 0.95 -18.57 25.72
C ARG A 163 1.33 -19.40 26.91
N LYS A 164 2.54 -19.21 27.49
CA LYS A 164 3.00 -19.89 28.74
C LYS A 164 2.72 -19.05 29.97
#